data_c4d66a230231c97581e524e162901035
#
_entry.id   c4d66a230231c97581e524e162901035
#
_cell.length_a   1.000
_cell.length_b   1.000
_cell.length_c   1.000
_cell.angle_alpha   90.00
_cell.angle_beta   90.00
_cell.angle_gamma   90.00
#
_symmetry.space_group_name_H-M   'P 1'
#
loop_
_entity.id
_entity.type
_entity.pdbx_description
1 polymer ?
#
loop_
_entity_poly.entity_id
_entity_poly.type
_entity_poly.pdbx_seq_one_letter_code
_entity_poly.pdbx_strand_id
1 'polypeptide(L)'
;MNITMSRIAALAAALLALPALAAEQIKVVERPVGETTVDLGAKGDSIGDLLVFANGVFDSANKTQIGSDQGYCVRTIVGKSWECNWTLTLKAGQITVEGPFMDEGDSLFVVTGGTGKYAGAKGSMKLHPRDAKSTSYDFTYDLL
;
A
#
# COMPACT_ATOMS: atom_id res chain seq x y z
N MET A 1 -22.00 -65.27 33.46
CA MET A 1 -22.63 -64.26 32.59
C MET A 1 -21.81 -62.97 32.78
N ASN A 2 -20.77 -62.77 31.95
CA ASN A 2 -19.81 -61.65 32.09
C ASN A 2 -20.24 -60.55 31.13
N ILE A 3 -20.59 -59.40 31.69
CA ILE A 3 -20.93 -58.17 30.92
C ILE A 3 -19.65 -57.34 30.78
N THR A 4 -19.13 -57.29 29.56
CA THR A 4 -17.97 -56.45 29.17
C THR A 4 -18.46 -55.03 28.91
N MET A 5 -18.10 -54.07 29.78
CA MET A 5 -18.39 -52.66 29.57
C MET A 5 -17.39 -52.08 28.58
N SER A 6 -17.89 -51.75 27.37
CA SER A 6 -17.14 -51.04 26.33
C SER A 6 -17.00 -49.55 26.74
N ARG A 7 -15.77 -49.07 26.91
CA ARG A 7 -15.46 -47.64 27.17
C ARG A 7 -15.40 -46.89 25.84
N ILE A 8 -16.39 -46.03 25.57
CA ILE A 8 -16.39 -45.12 24.47
C ILE A 8 -15.52 -43.91 24.86
N ALA A 9 -14.34 -43.78 24.23
CA ALA A 9 -13.50 -42.61 24.39
C ALA A 9 -14.04 -41.49 23.49
N ALA A 10 -14.58 -40.44 24.09
CA ALA A 10 -14.98 -39.22 23.35
C ALA A 10 -13.73 -38.40 23.01
N LEU A 11 -13.39 -38.28 21.74
CA LEU A 11 -12.35 -37.39 21.24
C LEU A 11 -12.93 -35.97 21.21
N ALA A 12 -12.51 -35.13 22.14
CA ALA A 12 -12.82 -33.70 22.10
C ALA A 12 -11.89 -33.01 21.08
N ALA A 13 -12.41 -32.62 19.93
CA ALA A 13 -11.71 -31.80 18.94
C ALA A 13 -11.65 -30.35 19.48
N ALA A 14 -10.48 -29.91 19.94
CA ALA A 14 -10.25 -28.50 20.26
C ALA A 14 -10.15 -27.71 18.96
N LEU A 15 -11.18 -26.92 18.63
CA LEU A 15 -11.10 -25.88 17.58
C LEU A 15 -10.16 -24.78 18.08
N LEU A 16 -8.95 -24.72 17.53
CA LEU A 16 -8.06 -23.59 17.66
C LEU A 16 -8.64 -22.43 16.85
N ALA A 17 -9.30 -21.49 17.55
CA ALA A 17 -9.69 -20.21 16.95
C ALA A 17 -8.41 -19.44 16.61
N LEU A 18 -8.06 -19.34 15.32
CA LEU A 18 -7.03 -18.42 14.86
C LEU A 18 -7.48 -16.99 15.19
N PRO A 19 -6.62 -16.14 15.80
CA PRO A 19 -6.98 -14.76 15.99
C PRO A 19 -7.23 -14.13 14.63
N ALA A 20 -8.40 -13.54 14.43
CA ALA A 20 -8.66 -12.70 13.29
C ALA A 20 -7.67 -11.54 13.34
N LEU A 21 -6.81 -11.38 12.33
CA LEU A 21 -5.98 -10.19 12.18
C LEU A 21 -6.93 -8.99 12.15
N ALA A 22 -6.83 -8.12 13.14
CA ALA A 22 -7.61 -6.88 13.15
C ALA A 22 -7.19 -6.03 11.96
N ALA A 23 -8.16 -5.58 11.17
CA ALA A 23 -7.92 -4.63 10.08
C ALA A 23 -7.23 -3.37 10.64
N GLU A 24 -6.08 -3.00 10.08
CA GLU A 24 -5.33 -1.81 10.48
C GLU A 24 -5.42 -0.75 9.40
N GLN A 25 -5.80 0.49 9.76
CA GLN A 25 -5.77 1.61 8.86
C GLN A 25 -4.60 2.54 9.20
N ILE A 26 -3.78 2.86 8.18
CA ILE A 26 -2.67 3.80 8.29
C ILE A 26 -2.97 5.00 7.38
N LYS A 27 -2.93 6.21 7.95
CA LYS A 27 -3.10 7.46 7.21
C LYS A 27 -1.85 8.29 7.29
N VAL A 28 -1.29 8.63 6.14
CA VAL A 28 -0.09 9.48 6.01
C VAL A 28 -0.28 10.47 4.87
N VAL A 29 0.56 11.51 4.86
CA VAL A 29 0.56 12.52 3.81
C VAL A 29 1.91 12.50 3.12
N GLU A 30 1.92 12.34 1.81
CA GLU A 30 3.11 12.50 0.97
C GLU A 30 3.23 13.94 0.48
N ARG A 31 4.48 14.45 0.40
CA ARG A 31 4.82 15.71 -0.25
C ARG A 31 5.76 15.45 -1.42
N PRO A 32 5.28 15.60 -2.67
CA PRO A 32 6.04 15.28 -3.88
C PRO A 32 7.07 16.40 -4.17
N VAL A 33 8.25 16.31 -3.59
CA VAL A 33 9.35 17.27 -3.76
C VAL A 33 10.58 16.67 -4.44
N GLY A 34 10.67 15.36 -4.51
CA GLY A 34 11.78 14.60 -5.08
C GLY A 34 11.39 13.79 -6.32
N GLU A 35 10.72 14.42 -7.30
CA GLU A 35 10.21 13.77 -8.49
C GLU A 35 10.98 14.16 -9.74
N THR A 36 11.14 13.21 -10.67
CA THR A 36 11.74 13.44 -11.98
C THR A 36 11.00 12.62 -13.03
N THR A 37 10.52 13.30 -14.08
CA THR A 37 10.02 12.63 -15.28
C THR A 37 11.16 12.42 -16.27
N VAL A 38 11.34 11.18 -16.72
CA VAL A 38 12.26 10.82 -17.81
C VAL A 38 11.45 10.63 -19.07
N ASP A 39 11.58 11.57 -20.00
CA ASP A 39 10.91 11.57 -21.30
C ASP A 39 11.60 10.55 -22.23
N LEU A 40 10.92 9.46 -22.53
CA LEU A 40 11.40 8.35 -23.35
C LEU A 40 10.54 8.22 -24.63
N GLY A 41 11.21 7.97 -25.75
CA GLY A 41 10.50 7.79 -27.03
C GLY A 41 10.13 9.10 -27.72
N ALA A 42 8.84 9.34 -27.94
CA ALA A 42 8.37 10.58 -28.56
C ALA A 42 8.40 11.72 -27.54
N LYS A 43 8.88 12.90 -27.93
CA LYS A 43 8.96 14.07 -27.05
C LYS A 43 7.61 14.44 -26.44
N GLY A 44 7.56 14.65 -25.13
CA GLY A 44 6.37 14.99 -24.35
C GLY A 44 5.70 13.73 -23.79
N ASP A 45 4.46 13.86 -23.29
CA ASP A 45 3.75 12.74 -22.65
C ASP A 45 3.55 11.57 -23.62
N SER A 46 4.29 10.48 -23.40
CA SER A 46 4.29 9.31 -24.28
C SER A 46 4.31 8.00 -23.49
N ILE A 47 3.82 6.91 -24.11
CA ILE A 47 3.86 5.58 -23.52
C ILE A 47 5.32 5.17 -23.26
N GLY A 48 5.61 4.74 -22.05
CA GLY A 48 6.93 4.31 -21.62
C GLY A 48 7.73 5.37 -20.86
N ASP A 49 7.26 6.61 -20.78
CA ASP A 49 7.88 7.63 -19.92
C ASP A 49 7.91 7.15 -18.48
N LEU A 50 8.95 7.56 -17.75
CA LEU A 50 9.11 7.21 -16.35
C LEU A 50 8.90 8.42 -15.45
N LEU A 51 8.16 8.24 -14.38
CA LEU A 51 8.16 9.12 -13.22
C LEU A 51 8.92 8.40 -12.10
N VAL A 52 10.01 8.99 -11.62
CA VAL A 52 10.85 8.43 -10.57
C VAL A 52 10.82 9.39 -9.38
N PHE A 53 10.63 8.87 -8.17
CA PHE A 53 10.47 9.71 -6.99
C PHE A 53 11.05 9.11 -5.72
N ALA A 54 11.40 10.04 -4.78
CA ALA A 54 11.72 9.75 -3.40
C ALA A 54 11.26 10.94 -2.55
N ASN A 55 10.20 10.77 -1.78
CA ASN A 55 9.49 11.84 -1.10
C ASN A 55 9.44 11.66 0.42
N GLY A 56 9.24 12.77 1.13
CA GLY A 56 8.97 12.74 2.55
C GLY A 56 7.50 12.42 2.85
N VAL A 57 7.29 11.55 3.83
CA VAL A 57 5.95 11.15 4.30
C VAL A 57 5.71 11.70 5.70
N PHE A 58 4.58 12.34 5.90
CA PHE A 58 4.19 13.07 7.10
C PHE A 58 3.00 12.41 7.81
N ASP A 59 2.78 12.76 9.05
CA ASP A 59 1.59 12.37 9.81
C ASP A 59 0.30 12.85 9.12
N SER A 60 -0.85 12.31 9.52
CA SER A 60 -2.15 12.66 8.93
C SER A 60 -2.52 14.15 9.05
N ALA A 61 -1.90 14.88 10.00
CA ALA A 61 -2.04 16.33 10.15
C ALA A 61 -1.11 17.11 9.20
N ASN A 62 -0.27 16.42 8.41
CA ASN A 62 0.73 16.99 7.51
C ASN A 62 1.73 17.94 8.22
N LYS A 63 2.15 17.60 9.46
CA LYS A 63 3.03 18.43 10.29
C LYS A 63 4.40 17.81 10.50
N THR A 64 4.45 16.55 10.93
CA THR A 64 5.69 15.88 11.32
C THR A 64 6.05 14.82 10.29
N GLN A 65 7.28 14.88 9.77
CA GLN A 65 7.77 13.81 8.90
C GLN A 65 7.97 12.54 9.72
N ILE A 66 7.32 11.47 9.31
CA ILE A 66 7.30 10.17 10.01
C ILE A 66 7.91 9.05 9.18
N GLY A 67 8.24 9.32 7.92
CA GLY A 67 8.80 8.34 7.01
C GLY A 67 9.18 8.94 5.67
N SER A 68 9.31 8.07 4.70
CA SER A 68 9.56 8.39 3.30
C SER A 68 8.92 7.34 2.41
N ASP A 69 8.74 7.67 1.16
CA ASP A 69 8.47 6.71 0.10
C ASP A 69 9.44 6.89 -1.06
N GLN A 70 9.55 5.86 -1.86
CA GLN A 70 10.33 5.88 -3.09
C GLN A 70 9.78 4.86 -4.06
N GLY A 71 9.80 5.20 -5.33
CA GLY A 71 9.31 4.33 -6.37
C GLY A 71 9.42 4.91 -7.76
N TYR A 72 8.66 4.29 -8.63
CA TYR A 72 8.57 4.72 -10.03
C TYR A 72 7.19 4.39 -10.60
N CYS A 73 6.87 5.10 -11.67
CA CYS A 73 5.71 4.84 -12.51
C CYS A 73 6.14 4.80 -13.97
N VAL A 74 5.41 4.02 -14.77
CA VAL A 74 5.54 4.00 -16.23
C VAL A 74 4.26 4.55 -16.83
N ARG A 75 4.36 5.49 -17.76
CA ARG A 75 3.18 5.99 -18.50
C ARG A 75 2.60 4.87 -19.34
N THR A 76 1.41 4.43 -19.01
CA THR A 76 0.70 3.35 -19.71
C THR A 76 -0.43 3.87 -20.60
N ILE A 77 -1.12 4.95 -20.18
CA ILE A 77 -2.19 5.60 -20.94
C ILE A 77 -1.95 7.10 -20.92
N VAL A 78 -1.53 7.64 -22.07
CA VAL A 78 -1.23 9.07 -22.24
C VAL A 78 -2.42 9.94 -21.84
N GLY A 79 -2.17 10.97 -21.01
CA GLY A 79 -3.17 11.90 -20.50
C GLY A 79 -4.22 11.27 -19.59
N LYS A 80 -3.95 10.07 -19.02
CA LYS A 80 -4.93 9.38 -18.17
C LYS A 80 -4.32 8.70 -16.96
N SER A 81 -3.31 7.84 -17.13
CA SER A 81 -2.75 7.09 -16.01
C SER A 81 -1.35 6.56 -16.25
N TRP A 82 -0.68 6.30 -15.14
CA TRP A 82 0.59 5.61 -15.02
C TRP A 82 0.37 4.28 -14.29
N GLU A 83 1.24 3.30 -14.53
CA GLU A 83 1.34 2.11 -13.69
C GLU A 83 2.51 2.31 -12.73
N CYS A 84 2.27 2.23 -11.44
CA CYS A 84 3.24 2.58 -10.40
C CYS A 84 3.53 1.43 -9.44
N ASN A 85 4.77 1.45 -8.91
CA ASN A 85 5.19 0.64 -7.79
C ASN A 85 6.04 1.49 -6.85
N TRP A 86 5.75 1.46 -5.54
CA TRP A 86 6.59 2.12 -4.54
C TRP A 86 6.58 1.46 -3.17
N THR A 87 7.53 1.87 -2.35
CA THR A 87 7.71 1.44 -0.97
C THR A 87 7.54 2.60 -0.02
N LEU A 88 6.55 2.53 0.86
CA LEU A 88 6.44 3.36 2.06
C LEU A 88 7.39 2.80 3.12
N THR A 89 8.26 3.64 3.68
CA THR A 89 9.16 3.31 4.78
C THR A 89 8.77 4.10 6.02
N LEU A 90 8.37 3.39 7.07
CA LEU A 90 8.06 3.92 8.40
C LEU A 90 9.02 3.31 9.44
N LYS A 91 9.08 3.87 10.64
CA LYS A 91 9.92 3.34 11.74
C LYS A 91 9.61 1.87 12.07
N ALA A 92 8.36 1.44 11.92
CA ALA A 92 7.92 0.09 12.26
C ALA A 92 8.16 -0.96 11.16
N GLY A 93 8.46 -0.54 9.93
CA GLY A 93 8.67 -1.41 8.78
C GLY A 93 8.27 -0.73 7.47
N GLN A 94 8.21 -1.52 6.40
CA GLN A 94 7.90 -1.05 5.06
C GLN A 94 6.60 -1.67 4.55
N ILE A 95 5.92 -0.94 3.66
CA ILE A 95 4.75 -1.44 2.91
C ILE A 95 5.00 -1.15 1.43
N THR A 96 4.79 -2.15 0.57
CA THR A 96 4.86 -2.00 -0.89
C THR A 96 3.47 -1.98 -1.50
N VAL A 97 3.29 -1.14 -2.52
CA VAL A 97 2.04 -1.02 -3.28
C VAL A 97 2.31 -1.02 -4.77
N GLU A 98 1.30 -1.45 -5.54
CA GLU A 98 1.33 -1.47 -6.99
C GLU A 98 -0.06 -1.17 -7.54
N GLY A 99 -0.13 -0.45 -8.67
CA GLY A 99 -1.38 -0.16 -9.36
C GLY A 99 -1.39 1.15 -10.14
N PRO A 100 -2.55 1.50 -10.72
CA PRO A 100 -2.68 2.68 -11.54
C PRO A 100 -2.72 3.98 -10.71
N PHE A 101 -1.86 4.92 -11.06
CA PHE A 101 -1.92 6.32 -10.64
C PHE A 101 -2.66 7.12 -11.71
N MET A 102 -3.78 7.70 -11.37
CA MET A 102 -4.63 8.47 -12.28
C MET A 102 -4.16 9.92 -12.34
N ASP A 103 -4.14 10.52 -13.54
CA ASP A 103 -3.79 11.93 -13.71
C ASP A 103 -4.79 12.86 -13.00
N GLU A 104 -6.04 12.39 -12.82
CA GLU A 104 -7.09 13.15 -12.13
C GLU A 104 -7.85 12.26 -11.14
N GLY A 105 -8.20 12.83 -9.98
CA GLY A 105 -9.00 12.18 -8.96
C GLY A 105 -8.23 11.18 -8.10
N ASP A 106 -8.96 10.27 -7.49
CA ASP A 106 -8.42 9.25 -6.59
C ASP A 106 -7.79 8.09 -7.38
N SER A 107 -6.76 7.50 -6.80
CA SER A 107 -6.12 6.28 -7.29
C SER A 107 -6.20 5.18 -6.25
N LEU A 108 -6.37 3.94 -6.69
CA LEU A 108 -6.44 2.77 -5.81
C LEU A 108 -5.33 1.78 -6.17
N PHE A 109 -4.57 1.39 -5.16
CA PHE A 109 -3.44 0.46 -5.27
C PHE A 109 -3.68 -0.79 -4.44
N VAL A 110 -3.08 -1.90 -4.85
CA VAL A 110 -3.01 -3.10 -4.04
C VAL A 110 -1.77 -3.05 -3.15
N VAL A 111 -1.91 -3.48 -1.89
CA VAL A 111 -0.76 -3.73 -1.01
C VAL A 111 -0.17 -5.08 -1.39
N THR A 112 1.06 -5.06 -1.92
CA THR A 112 1.75 -6.26 -2.43
C THR A 112 2.61 -6.95 -1.39
N GLY A 113 2.91 -6.28 -0.27
CA GLY A 113 3.69 -6.85 0.82
C GLY A 113 4.21 -5.82 1.80
N GLY A 114 5.09 -6.27 2.69
CA GLY A 114 5.75 -5.39 3.66
C GLY A 114 6.82 -6.11 4.46
N THR A 115 7.52 -5.35 5.31
CA THR A 115 8.58 -5.84 6.21
C THR A 115 8.34 -5.35 7.65
N GLY A 116 9.09 -5.88 8.61
CA GLY A 116 8.97 -5.50 10.01
C GLY A 116 7.56 -5.78 10.56
N LYS A 117 6.94 -4.78 11.19
CA LYS A 117 5.55 -4.89 11.68
C LYS A 117 4.56 -5.29 10.56
N TYR A 118 4.86 -4.90 9.31
CA TYR A 118 4.00 -5.09 8.15
C TYR A 118 4.34 -6.34 7.32
N ALA A 119 5.14 -7.27 7.86
CA ALA A 119 5.47 -8.52 7.19
C ALA A 119 4.19 -9.29 6.83
N GLY A 120 4.04 -9.64 5.54
CA GLY A 120 2.84 -10.31 5.04
C GLY A 120 1.62 -9.41 4.84
N ALA A 121 1.77 -8.09 4.90
CA ALA A 121 0.69 -7.14 4.68
C ALA A 121 -0.03 -7.38 3.34
N LYS A 122 -1.35 -7.25 3.39
CA LYS A 122 -2.27 -7.33 2.26
C LYS A 122 -3.32 -6.24 2.45
N GLY A 123 -4.02 -5.89 1.38
CA GLY A 123 -5.09 -4.90 1.44
C GLY A 123 -5.02 -3.92 0.29
N SER A 124 -5.46 -2.69 0.53
CA SER A 124 -5.45 -1.63 -0.46
C SER A 124 -4.86 -0.35 0.09
N MET A 125 -4.42 0.52 -0.82
CA MET A 125 -4.05 1.89 -0.51
C MET A 125 -4.78 2.83 -1.44
N LYS A 126 -5.48 3.82 -0.87
CA LYS A 126 -6.10 4.91 -1.61
C LYS A 126 -5.21 6.15 -1.55
N LEU A 127 -4.92 6.72 -2.72
CA LEU A 127 -4.27 7.99 -2.90
C LEU A 127 -5.33 9.03 -3.25
N HIS A 128 -5.35 10.16 -2.54
CA HIS A 128 -6.23 11.28 -2.79
C HIS A 128 -5.44 12.60 -2.85
N PRO A 129 -5.47 13.36 -3.96
CA PRO A 129 -4.84 14.68 -4.02
C PRO A 129 -5.55 15.65 -3.08
N ARG A 130 -4.80 16.31 -2.17
CA ARG A 130 -5.38 17.22 -1.18
C ARG A 130 -5.77 18.57 -1.75
N ASP A 131 -5.20 18.92 -2.88
CA ASP A 131 -5.45 20.19 -3.56
C ASP A 131 -5.33 20.03 -5.09
N ALA A 132 -5.89 21.00 -5.83
CA ALA A 132 -5.90 20.98 -7.29
C ALA A 132 -4.50 21.12 -7.93
N LYS A 133 -3.45 21.45 -7.15
CA LYS A 133 -2.07 21.55 -7.62
C LYS A 133 -1.26 20.31 -7.28
N SER A 134 -1.87 19.34 -6.61
CA SER A 134 -1.21 18.11 -6.16
C SER A 134 0.08 18.37 -5.37
N THR A 135 0.04 19.39 -4.49
CA THR A 135 1.20 19.73 -3.63
C THR A 135 1.36 18.77 -2.46
N SER A 136 0.35 17.96 -2.20
CA SER A 136 0.39 16.86 -1.24
C SER A 136 -0.75 15.87 -1.51
N TYR A 137 -0.51 14.62 -1.09
CA TYR A 137 -1.47 13.52 -1.25
C TYR A 137 -1.76 12.85 0.09
N ASP A 138 -3.03 12.54 0.33
CA ASP A 138 -3.43 11.65 1.41
C ASP A 138 -3.29 10.20 0.94
N PHE A 139 -2.50 9.40 1.65
CA PHE A 139 -2.41 7.96 1.48
C PHE A 139 -3.13 7.27 2.63
N THR A 140 -4.16 6.50 2.31
CA THR A 140 -4.90 5.69 3.28
C THR A 140 -4.68 4.21 2.95
N TYR A 141 -3.94 3.52 3.80
CA TYR A 141 -3.71 2.08 3.72
C TYR A 141 -4.75 1.36 4.58
N ASP A 142 -5.51 0.46 3.98
CA ASP A 142 -6.43 -0.44 4.65
C ASP A 142 -5.84 -1.85 4.60
N LEU A 143 -5.22 -2.28 5.72
CA LEU A 143 -4.54 -3.57 5.82
C LEU A 143 -5.50 -4.64 6.37
N LEU A 144 -5.41 -5.87 5.82
CA LEU A 144 -6.22 -7.03 6.18
C LEU A 144 -5.47 -7.97 7.13
#